data_b6559fc582046f252585ac342be4e438
#
_entry.id   b6559fc582046f252585ac342be4e438
#
_cell.length_a   1.000
_cell.length_b   1.000
_cell.length_c   1.000
_cell.angle_alpha   90.00
_cell.angle_beta   90.00
_cell.angle_gamma   90.00
#
_symmetry.space_group_name_H-M   'P 1'
#
loop_
_entity.id
_entity.type
_entity.pdbx_description
1 polymer ?
#
loop_
_entity_poly.entity_id
_entity_poly.type
_entity_poly.pdbx_seq_one_letter_code
_entity_poly.pdbx_strand_id
1 'polypeptide(L)'
;MTFEKNIPNATAKRLSLYYRIFKRFHRENIEKASSKQIAEAIGIDPATVRRDFSYFGELGRRGFGYDVNKLMTFFAELLNDNSTTKVLLVGVGNIGRALLHYRFQERNRMQLVMAFDTDDNELVGTQTEDNIPIYGISQIKDKIAQEDIKTAILTVPSIKAQEVADLLVEAGIEGILCF
;
A
#
# COMPACT_ATOMS: atom_id res chain seq x y z
N MET A 1 -14.08 -12.95 5.38
CA MET A 1 -13.45 -13.89 6.34
C MET A 1 -12.65 -13.06 7.33
N THR A 2 -13.11 -12.90 8.56
CA THR A 2 -12.43 -12.14 9.61
C THR A 2 -11.31 -13.02 10.17
N PHE A 3 -10.07 -12.70 9.85
CA PHE A 3 -8.91 -13.37 10.46
C PHE A 3 -8.64 -12.75 11.83
N GLU A 4 -9.27 -13.29 12.88
CA GLU A 4 -9.02 -12.91 14.30
C GLU A 4 -7.68 -13.45 14.87
N LYS A 5 -6.80 -13.99 14.06
CA LYS A 5 -5.47 -14.39 14.51
C LYS A 5 -4.51 -13.22 14.40
N ASN A 6 -3.94 -12.81 15.53
CA ASN A 6 -2.84 -11.86 15.64
C ASN A 6 -1.66 -12.34 14.75
N ILE A 7 -1.60 -11.86 13.51
CA ILE A 7 -0.52 -12.17 12.59
C ILE A 7 0.69 -11.34 13.03
N PRO A 8 1.87 -11.97 13.29
CA PRO A 8 3.05 -11.22 13.64
C PRO A 8 3.43 -10.19 12.57
N ASN A 9 3.86 -8.99 12.97
CA ASN A 9 4.26 -7.92 12.05
C ASN A 9 5.29 -8.38 11.01
N ALA A 10 6.22 -9.25 11.40
CA ALA A 10 7.21 -9.81 10.47
C ALA A 10 6.56 -10.67 9.38
N THR A 11 5.51 -11.44 9.69
CA THR A 11 4.72 -12.21 8.73
C THR A 11 3.89 -11.28 7.84
N ALA A 12 3.23 -10.28 8.43
CA ALA A 12 2.44 -9.30 7.68
C ALA A 12 3.27 -8.57 6.62
N LYS A 13 4.49 -8.15 6.95
CA LYS A 13 5.43 -7.52 6.00
C LYS A 13 5.80 -8.42 4.82
N ARG A 14 5.72 -9.75 4.96
CA ARG A 14 6.04 -10.70 3.88
C ARG A 14 4.85 -11.07 3.00
N LEU A 15 3.61 -10.73 3.37
CA LEU A 15 2.42 -11.12 2.59
C LEU A 15 2.47 -10.60 1.15
N SER A 16 2.86 -9.36 0.96
CA SER A 16 3.00 -8.76 -0.38
C SER A 16 4.10 -9.42 -1.21
N LEU A 17 5.19 -9.89 -0.55
CA LEU A 17 6.25 -10.64 -1.22
C LEU A 17 5.74 -12.02 -1.66
N TYR A 18 5.00 -12.72 -0.79
CA TYR A 18 4.37 -14.00 -1.14
C TYR A 18 3.43 -13.85 -2.33
N TYR A 19 2.55 -12.86 -2.33
CA TYR A 19 1.66 -12.59 -3.45
C TYR A 19 2.42 -12.35 -4.77
N ARG A 20 3.47 -11.52 -4.75
CA ARG A 20 4.32 -11.26 -5.93
C ARG A 20 4.96 -12.53 -6.46
N ILE A 21 5.46 -13.40 -5.60
CA ILE A 21 6.10 -14.66 -6.00
C ILE A 21 5.07 -15.61 -6.60
N PHE A 22 3.89 -15.78 -6.00
CA PHE A 22 2.84 -16.62 -6.59
C PHE A 22 2.35 -16.09 -7.93
N LYS A 23 2.24 -14.77 -8.07
CA LYS A 23 1.91 -14.15 -9.35
C LYS A 23 2.99 -14.39 -10.43
N ARG A 24 4.26 -14.45 -10.03
CA ARG A 24 5.37 -14.83 -10.92
C ARG A 24 5.29 -16.31 -11.28
N PHE A 25 5.17 -17.21 -10.30
CA PHE A 25 5.06 -18.64 -10.53
C PHE A 25 3.87 -19.00 -11.43
N HIS A 26 2.74 -18.35 -11.24
CA HIS A 26 1.58 -18.50 -12.11
C HIS A 26 1.90 -18.13 -13.57
N ARG A 27 2.60 -17.01 -13.81
CA ARG A 27 3.04 -16.61 -15.16
C ARG A 27 4.05 -17.58 -15.78
N GLU A 28 4.85 -18.24 -14.95
CA GLU A 28 5.83 -19.26 -15.34
C GLU A 28 5.18 -20.66 -15.48
N ASN A 29 3.86 -20.78 -15.36
CA ASN A 29 3.09 -22.03 -15.39
C ASN A 29 3.53 -23.05 -14.33
N ILE A 30 4.01 -22.61 -13.19
CA ILE A 30 4.33 -23.46 -12.04
C ILE A 30 3.02 -23.69 -11.26
N GLU A 31 2.49 -24.91 -11.34
CA GLU A 31 1.24 -25.26 -10.65
C GLU A 31 1.42 -25.48 -9.15
N LYS A 32 2.58 -26.04 -8.75
CA LYS A 32 2.90 -26.36 -7.36
C LYS A 32 4.29 -25.86 -6.98
N ALA A 33 4.42 -25.31 -5.78
CA ALA A 33 5.68 -24.86 -5.23
C ALA A 33 5.92 -25.43 -3.83
N SER A 34 7.13 -25.89 -3.54
CA SER A 34 7.55 -26.29 -2.20
C SER A 34 7.91 -25.06 -1.36
N SER A 35 7.90 -25.20 -0.03
CA SER A 35 8.41 -24.15 0.87
C SER A 35 9.87 -23.76 0.56
N LYS A 36 10.67 -24.68 0.04
CA LYS A 36 12.05 -24.43 -0.38
C LYS A 36 12.10 -23.47 -1.58
N GLN A 37 11.35 -23.76 -2.64
CA GLN A 37 11.27 -22.91 -3.85
C GLN A 37 10.74 -21.51 -3.52
N ILE A 38 9.71 -21.43 -2.66
CA ILE A 38 9.16 -20.14 -2.21
C ILE A 38 10.21 -19.35 -1.43
N ALA A 39 10.91 -20.01 -0.50
CA ALA A 39 11.94 -19.42 0.34
C ALA A 39 13.13 -18.91 -0.48
N GLU A 40 13.62 -19.71 -1.42
CA GLU A 40 14.68 -19.32 -2.36
C GLU A 40 14.28 -18.09 -3.20
N ALA A 41 13.02 -18.03 -3.63
CA ALA A 41 12.52 -16.92 -4.46
C ALA A 41 12.46 -15.56 -3.75
N ILE A 42 12.36 -15.56 -2.42
CA ILE A 42 12.27 -14.33 -1.59
C ILE A 42 13.44 -14.15 -0.62
N GLY A 43 14.42 -15.08 -0.63
CA GLY A 43 15.64 -14.95 0.16
C GLY A 43 15.46 -15.20 1.67
N ILE A 44 14.61 -16.17 2.06
CA ILE A 44 14.34 -16.52 3.47
C ILE A 44 14.53 -18.02 3.72
N ASP A 45 14.43 -18.44 4.98
CA ASP A 45 14.49 -19.85 5.35
C ASP A 45 13.16 -20.57 5.08
N PRO A 46 13.16 -21.82 4.55
CA PRO A 46 11.94 -22.62 4.31
C PRO A 46 11.09 -22.87 5.56
N ALA A 47 11.69 -22.91 6.75
CA ALA A 47 10.95 -23.03 8.00
C ALA A 47 10.13 -21.76 8.29
N THR A 48 10.66 -20.59 7.92
CA THR A 48 9.92 -19.32 8.02
C THR A 48 8.68 -19.33 7.12
N VAL A 49 8.78 -19.80 5.88
CA VAL A 49 7.61 -19.95 4.98
C VAL A 49 6.55 -20.84 5.61
N ARG A 50 6.94 -22.02 6.14
CA ARG A 50 6.01 -22.93 6.79
C ARG A 50 5.35 -22.31 8.03
N ARG A 51 6.11 -21.60 8.84
CA ARG A 51 5.62 -20.89 10.02
C ARG A 51 4.66 -19.78 9.65
N ASP A 52 5.00 -18.96 8.67
CA ASP A 52 4.12 -17.89 8.21
C ASP A 52 2.78 -18.46 7.70
N PHE A 53 2.84 -19.52 6.89
CA PHE A 53 1.62 -20.11 6.33
C PHE A 53 0.76 -20.81 7.38
N SER A 54 1.35 -21.29 8.49
CA SER A 54 0.59 -21.89 9.59
C SER A 54 -0.38 -20.92 10.29
N TYR A 55 -0.16 -19.62 10.19
CA TYR A 55 -1.09 -18.61 10.72
C TYR A 55 -2.39 -18.52 9.91
N PHE A 56 -2.40 -19.02 8.66
CA PHE A 56 -3.53 -18.94 7.75
C PHE A 56 -4.27 -20.28 7.58
N GLY A 57 -3.93 -21.29 8.37
CA GLY A 57 -4.54 -22.62 8.30
C GLY A 57 -3.80 -23.58 7.37
N GLU A 58 -4.51 -24.59 6.85
CA GLU A 58 -3.93 -25.62 5.99
C GLU A 58 -3.85 -25.16 4.53
N LEU A 59 -2.83 -24.37 4.18
CA LEU A 59 -2.59 -23.89 2.82
C LEU A 59 -1.90 -24.91 1.91
N GLY A 60 -1.41 -26.03 2.45
CA GLY A 60 -0.72 -27.07 1.69
C GLY A 60 -0.64 -28.39 2.44
N ARG A 61 -0.31 -29.47 1.73
CA ARG A 61 -0.11 -30.79 2.33
C ARG A 61 1.36 -31.19 2.29
N ARG A 62 1.82 -31.83 3.39
CA ARG A 62 3.19 -32.32 3.52
C ARG A 62 3.48 -33.29 2.35
N GLY A 63 4.59 -33.08 1.64
CA GLY A 63 5.01 -33.89 0.49
C GLY A 63 4.40 -33.47 -0.87
N PHE A 64 3.32 -32.70 -0.89
CA PHE A 64 2.64 -32.28 -2.13
C PHE A 64 2.92 -30.83 -2.54
N GLY A 65 3.52 -30.04 -1.64
CA GLY A 65 3.74 -28.61 -1.88
C GLY A 65 2.46 -27.77 -1.76
N TYR A 66 2.56 -26.55 -2.24
CA TYR A 66 1.49 -25.56 -2.21
C TYR A 66 0.98 -25.34 -3.63
N ASP A 67 -0.34 -25.26 -3.78
CA ASP A 67 -1.00 -24.93 -5.04
C ASP A 67 -0.84 -23.44 -5.31
N VAL A 68 -0.15 -23.08 -6.38
CA VAL A 68 0.21 -21.70 -6.72
C VAL A 68 -1.03 -20.84 -6.99
N ASN A 69 -2.01 -21.38 -7.73
CA ASN A 69 -3.23 -20.64 -8.06
C ASN A 69 -4.07 -20.35 -6.81
N LYS A 70 -4.24 -21.36 -5.95
CA LYS A 70 -4.98 -21.21 -4.70
C LYS A 70 -4.33 -20.19 -3.78
N LEU A 71 -2.98 -20.22 -3.64
CA LEU A 71 -2.27 -19.27 -2.80
C LEU A 71 -2.25 -17.86 -3.40
N MET A 72 -2.16 -17.76 -4.74
CA MET A 72 -2.26 -16.44 -5.39
C MET A 72 -3.62 -15.79 -5.12
N THR A 73 -4.72 -16.54 -5.28
CA THR A 73 -6.07 -16.05 -4.97
C THR A 73 -6.23 -15.72 -3.48
N PHE A 74 -5.78 -16.61 -2.60
CA PHE A 74 -5.83 -16.41 -1.15
C PHE A 74 -5.10 -15.14 -0.71
N PHE A 75 -3.86 -14.93 -1.18
CA PHE A 75 -3.12 -13.72 -0.84
C PHE A 75 -3.67 -12.47 -1.55
N ALA A 76 -4.26 -12.61 -2.73
CA ALA A 76 -4.97 -11.51 -3.37
C ALA A 76 -6.17 -11.06 -2.53
N GLU A 77 -6.97 -11.99 -2.03
CA GLU A 77 -8.13 -11.71 -1.16
C GLU A 77 -7.68 -11.13 0.20
N LEU A 78 -6.62 -11.66 0.79
CA LEU A 78 -6.07 -11.20 2.06
C LEU A 78 -5.50 -9.77 1.98
N LEU A 79 -4.86 -9.43 0.86
CA LEU A 79 -4.28 -8.10 0.59
C LEU A 79 -5.31 -7.13 -0.02
N ASN A 80 -6.39 -7.67 -0.58
CA ASN A 80 -7.48 -6.92 -1.13
C ASN A 80 -8.57 -6.75 -0.07
N ASP A 81 -8.39 -5.79 0.80
CA ASP A 81 -9.55 -5.13 1.38
C ASP A 81 -10.31 -4.47 0.21
N ASN A 82 -11.61 -4.78 0.07
CA ASN A 82 -12.43 -4.24 -1.04
C ASN A 82 -12.68 -2.72 -0.91
N SER A 83 -12.09 -2.09 0.09
CA SER A 83 -12.16 -0.65 0.32
C SER A 83 -11.16 0.09 -0.59
N THR A 84 -11.63 1.15 -1.22
CA THR A 84 -10.76 2.11 -1.89
C THR A 84 -10.04 2.93 -0.81
N THR A 85 -8.71 2.88 -0.79
CA THR A 85 -7.91 3.66 0.17
C THR A 85 -7.90 5.12 -0.26
N LYS A 86 -8.47 5.99 0.57
CA LYS A 86 -8.35 7.45 0.39
C LYS A 86 -6.91 7.87 0.67
N VAL A 87 -6.36 8.68 -0.23
CA VAL A 87 -4.98 9.16 -0.15
C VAL A 87 -4.98 10.66 -0.36
N LEU A 88 -4.17 11.39 0.37
CA LEU A 88 -3.88 12.79 0.10
C LEU A 88 -2.48 12.96 -0.52
N LEU A 89 -2.28 14.07 -1.24
CA LEU A 89 -1.00 14.46 -1.82
C LEU A 89 -0.49 15.73 -1.12
N VAL A 90 0.80 15.76 -0.78
CA VAL A 90 1.46 17.01 -0.32
C VAL A 90 2.60 17.35 -1.27
N GLY A 91 2.53 18.57 -1.81
CA GLY A 91 3.44 19.10 -2.82
C GLY A 91 2.85 19.02 -4.24
N VAL A 92 2.38 20.15 -4.78
CA VAL A 92 1.79 20.23 -6.14
C VAL A 92 2.81 20.82 -7.14
N GLY A 93 4.09 20.42 -6.99
CA GLY A 93 5.15 20.66 -7.96
C GLY A 93 5.03 19.75 -9.20
N ASN A 94 6.12 19.62 -9.95
CA ASN A 94 6.09 18.82 -11.20
C ASN A 94 5.65 17.36 -10.99
N ILE A 95 6.18 16.68 -9.96
CA ILE A 95 5.81 15.30 -9.64
C ILE A 95 4.38 15.24 -9.13
N GLY A 96 4.01 16.14 -8.22
CA GLY A 96 2.66 16.18 -7.67
C GLY A 96 1.60 16.40 -8.73
N ARG A 97 1.80 17.34 -9.65
CA ARG A 97 0.88 17.58 -10.80
C ARG A 97 0.76 16.34 -11.68
N ALA A 98 1.86 15.65 -11.97
CA ALA A 98 1.82 14.41 -12.76
C ALA A 98 1.00 13.32 -12.04
N LEU A 99 1.12 13.21 -10.71
CA LEU A 99 0.36 12.25 -9.91
C LEU A 99 -1.13 12.63 -9.79
N LEU A 100 -1.47 13.93 -9.75
CA LEU A 100 -2.86 14.41 -9.75
C LEU A 100 -3.62 13.98 -11.02
N HIS A 101 -2.93 13.86 -12.16
CA HIS A 101 -3.50 13.37 -13.43
C HIS A 101 -3.41 11.84 -13.58
N TYR A 102 -2.77 11.14 -12.63
CA TYR A 102 -2.63 9.69 -12.72
C TYR A 102 -3.85 8.97 -12.15
N ARG A 103 -4.48 8.12 -12.94
CA ARG A 103 -5.66 7.36 -12.54
C ARG A 103 -5.33 6.20 -11.60
N PHE A 104 -5.08 6.52 -10.33
CA PHE A 104 -4.76 5.52 -9.30
C PHE A 104 -5.87 4.47 -9.09
N GLN A 105 -7.13 4.87 -9.23
CA GLN A 105 -8.29 4.00 -9.00
C GLN A 105 -8.33 2.80 -9.93
N GLU A 106 -7.96 2.98 -11.19
CA GLU A 106 -8.05 1.92 -12.21
C GLU A 106 -7.05 0.78 -11.96
N ARG A 107 -5.93 1.05 -11.29
CA ARG A 107 -4.83 0.09 -11.12
C ARG A 107 -4.57 -0.35 -9.69
N ASN A 108 -4.77 0.52 -8.71
CA ASN A 108 -4.26 0.32 -7.35
C ASN A 108 -5.30 0.48 -6.24
N ARG A 109 -6.57 0.68 -6.55
CA ARG A 109 -7.63 0.96 -5.57
C ARG A 109 -7.27 2.08 -4.58
N MET A 110 -6.47 3.03 -5.02
CA MET A 110 -6.17 4.24 -4.30
C MET A 110 -6.95 5.39 -4.93
N GLN A 111 -7.57 6.20 -4.10
CA GLN A 111 -8.28 7.40 -4.54
C GLN A 111 -7.60 8.63 -3.96
N LEU A 112 -7.04 9.43 -4.83
CA LEU A 112 -6.55 10.74 -4.43
C LEU A 112 -7.76 11.65 -4.21
N VAL A 113 -7.97 12.11 -2.97
CA VAL A 113 -9.18 12.84 -2.57
C VAL A 113 -8.92 14.32 -2.35
N MET A 114 -7.67 14.72 -2.04
CA MET A 114 -7.27 16.11 -1.89
C MET A 114 -5.76 16.26 -2.04
N ALA A 115 -5.31 17.48 -2.30
CA ALA A 115 -3.91 17.85 -2.34
C ALA A 115 -3.63 19.08 -1.48
N PHE A 116 -2.36 19.23 -1.09
CA PHE A 116 -1.87 20.35 -0.27
C PHE A 116 -0.58 20.91 -0.85
N ASP A 117 -0.41 22.21 -0.71
CA ASP A 117 0.85 22.90 -0.97
C ASP A 117 1.03 24.05 0.04
N THR A 118 2.11 24.79 -0.06
CA THR A 118 2.32 26.00 0.74
C THR A 118 1.15 26.99 0.54
N ASP A 119 0.76 27.69 1.58
CA ASP A 119 -0.44 28.54 1.55
C ASP A 119 -0.36 29.67 0.50
N ASP A 120 0.83 30.02 0.04
CA ASP A 120 1.12 31.03 -0.99
C ASP A 120 1.15 30.45 -2.42
N ASN A 121 0.98 29.13 -2.60
CA ASN A 121 0.92 28.52 -3.93
C ASN A 121 -0.35 28.96 -4.67
N GLU A 122 -0.20 29.38 -5.92
CA GLU A 122 -1.29 29.89 -6.78
C GLU A 122 -2.45 28.92 -7.02
N LEU A 123 -2.21 27.61 -6.84
CA LEU A 123 -3.21 26.57 -7.01
C LEU A 123 -4.05 26.34 -5.75
N VAL A 124 -3.67 26.92 -4.61
CA VAL A 124 -4.45 26.76 -3.37
C VAL A 124 -5.81 27.45 -3.53
N GLY A 125 -6.87 26.77 -3.11
CA GLY A 125 -8.25 27.19 -3.30
C GLY A 125 -8.86 26.81 -4.65
N THR A 126 -8.10 26.15 -5.52
CA THR A 126 -8.61 25.59 -6.79
C THR A 126 -8.88 24.08 -6.69
N GLN A 127 -9.31 23.49 -7.78
CA GLN A 127 -9.45 22.03 -7.93
C GLN A 127 -8.93 21.59 -9.29
N THR A 128 -8.51 20.32 -9.38
CA THR A 128 -8.09 19.70 -10.64
C THR A 128 -9.29 19.43 -11.57
N GLU A 129 -9.03 19.03 -12.82
CA GLU A 129 -10.06 18.56 -13.77
C GLU A 129 -10.88 17.38 -13.20
N ASP A 130 -10.27 16.52 -12.38
CA ASP A 130 -10.91 15.40 -11.70
C ASP A 130 -11.58 15.80 -10.37
N ASN A 131 -11.81 17.11 -10.15
CA ASN A 131 -12.41 17.69 -8.96
C ASN A 131 -11.65 17.39 -7.63
N ILE A 132 -10.35 17.21 -7.69
CA ILE A 132 -9.50 17.06 -6.48
C ILE A 132 -9.19 18.46 -5.96
N PRO A 133 -9.67 18.86 -4.76
CA PRO A 133 -9.40 20.18 -4.21
C PRO A 133 -7.94 20.30 -3.75
N ILE A 134 -7.37 21.50 -3.89
CA ILE A 134 -6.02 21.86 -3.47
C ILE A 134 -6.13 22.87 -2.33
N TYR A 135 -5.62 22.49 -1.16
CA TYR A 135 -5.66 23.28 0.07
C TYR A 135 -4.28 23.78 0.46
N GLY A 136 -4.25 24.84 1.26
CA GLY A 136 -3.04 25.29 1.94
C GLY A 136 -2.63 24.32 3.05
N ILE A 137 -1.32 24.18 3.27
CA ILE A 137 -0.75 23.26 4.26
C ILE A 137 -1.25 23.57 5.68
N SER A 138 -1.61 24.80 5.97
CA SER A 138 -2.18 25.21 7.26
C SER A 138 -3.47 24.49 7.62
N GLN A 139 -4.24 24.01 6.62
CA GLN A 139 -5.52 23.31 6.81
C GLN A 139 -5.38 21.78 6.94
N ILE A 140 -4.16 21.23 6.86
CA ILE A 140 -3.95 19.79 6.69
C ILE A 140 -4.50 18.95 7.84
N LYS A 141 -4.31 19.37 9.09
CA LYS A 141 -4.76 18.65 10.28
C LYS A 141 -6.29 18.53 10.32
N ASP A 142 -6.97 19.64 10.05
CA ASP A 142 -8.45 19.67 10.05
C ASP A 142 -9.03 18.80 8.94
N LYS A 143 -8.44 18.85 7.75
CA LYS A 143 -8.90 18.08 6.60
C LYS A 143 -8.67 16.57 6.77
N ILE A 144 -7.52 16.17 7.32
CA ILE A 144 -7.22 14.77 7.64
C ILE A 144 -8.24 14.22 8.64
N ALA A 145 -8.52 14.97 9.70
CA ALA A 145 -9.48 14.58 10.73
C ALA A 145 -10.92 14.46 10.18
N GLN A 146 -11.36 15.39 9.31
CA GLN A 146 -12.69 15.40 8.72
C GLN A 146 -12.95 14.19 7.80
N GLU A 147 -11.95 13.75 7.03
CA GLU A 147 -12.08 12.70 6.01
C GLU A 147 -11.54 11.34 6.46
N ASP A 148 -11.01 11.24 7.69
CA ASP A 148 -10.36 10.03 8.26
C ASP A 148 -9.32 9.41 7.31
N ILE A 149 -8.43 10.25 6.76
CA ILE A 149 -7.39 9.80 5.84
C ILE A 149 -6.20 9.28 6.63
N LYS A 150 -5.70 8.09 6.25
CA LYS A 150 -4.58 7.42 6.91
C LYS A 150 -3.33 7.31 6.03
N THR A 151 -3.42 7.67 4.76
CA THR A 151 -2.31 7.50 3.81
C THR A 151 -2.04 8.79 3.06
N ALA A 152 -0.76 9.16 2.94
CA ALA A 152 -0.30 10.34 2.23
C ALA A 152 0.75 10.01 1.17
N ILE A 153 0.76 10.78 0.09
CA ILE A 153 1.84 10.83 -0.89
C ILE A 153 2.59 12.14 -0.69
N LEU A 154 3.91 12.08 -0.55
CA LEU A 154 4.78 13.21 -0.30
C LEU A 154 5.67 13.47 -1.52
N THR A 155 5.52 14.65 -2.12
CA THR A 155 6.24 15.08 -3.34
C THR A 155 6.84 16.49 -3.16
N VAL A 156 7.30 16.77 -1.95
CA VAL A 156 7.98 18.03 -1.61
C VAL A 156 9.50 17.91 -1.80
N PRO A 157 10.23 19.01 -1.91
CA PRO A 157 11.70 18.99 -1.91
C PRO A 157 12.25 18.27 -0.68
N SER A 158 13.35 17.50 -0.86
CA SER A 158 13.95 16.65 0.20
C SER A 158 14.27 17.42 1.50
N ILE A 159 14.65 18.69 1.39
CA ILE A 159 14.92 19.55 2.55
C ILE A 159 13.68 19.80 3.43
N LYS A 160 12.47 19.67 2.88
CA LYS A 160 11.20 19.86 3.58
C LYS A 160 10.51 18.53 3.92
N ALA A 161 11.01 17.41 3.41
CA ALA A 161 10.33 16.13 3.52
C ALA A 161 10.13 15.68 4.98
N GLN A 162 11.13 15.86 5.84
CA GLN A 162 11.02 15.45 7.25
C GLN A 162 10.01 16.30 8.02
N GLU A 163 10.07 17.63 7.86
CA GLU A 163 9.14 18.57 8.52
C GLU A 163 7.68 18.25 8.17
N VAL A 164 7.43 17.99 6.88
CA VAL A 164 6.07 17.64 6.42
C VAL A 164 5.66 16.24 6.85
N ALA A 165 6.58 15.28 6.87
CA ALA A 165 6.29 13.94 7.36
C ALA A 165 5.91 13.95 8.86
N ASP A 166 6.60 14.72 9.68
CA ASP A 166 6.29 14.88 11.11
C ASP A 166 4.90 15.50 11.29
N LEU A 167 4.57 16.54 10.52
CA LEU A 167 3.23 17.15 10.51
C LEU A 167 2.13 16.14 10.14
N LEU A 168 2.37 15.30 9.15
CA LEU A 168 1.44 14.25 8.71
C LEU A 168 1.22 13.18 9.79
N VAL A 169 2.29 12.75 10.45
CA VAL A 169 2.22 11.77 11.55
C VAL A 169 1.45 12.36 12.74
N GLU A 170 1.71 13.60 13.11
CA GLU A 170 0.95 14.31 14.15
C GLU A 170 -0.54 14.44 13.80
N ALA A 171 -0.86 14.60 12.52
CA ALA A 171 -2.24 14.67 12.04
C ALA A 171 -2.95 13.31 11.97
N GLY A 172 -2.25 12.18 12.26
CA GLY A 172 -2.82 10.84 12.30
C GLY A 172 -2.65 10.03 11.01
N ILE A 173 -1.74 10.42 10.10
CA ILE A 173 -1.34 9.61 8.95
C ILE A 173 -0.51 8.42 9.42
N GLU A 174 -0.83 7.23 8.94
CA GLU A 174 -0.21 5.96 9.31
C GLU A 174 0.76 5.43 8.23
N GLY A 175 0.60 5.89 6.99
CA GLY A 175 1.44 5.50 5.86
C GLY A 175 1.81 6.67 4.95
N ILE A 176 3.10 6.82 4.64
CA ILE A 176 3.61 7.85 3.74
C ILE A 176 4.38 7.20 2.60
N LEU A 177 3.99 7.52 1.36
CA LEU A 177 4.74 7.20 0.15
C LEU A 177 5.51 8.44 -0.29
N CYS A 178 6.83 8.40 -0.21
CA CYS A 178 7.71 9.53 -0.50
C CYS A 178 8.37 9.38 -1.88
N PHE A 179 8.37 10.45 -2.69
CA PHE A 179 9.00 10.54 -4.01
C PHE A 179 10.14 11.55 -4.00
#